data_5c96690821eaaeed853f6996ace4fb79
#
_entry.id   5c96690821eaaeed853f6996ace4fb79
#
_cell.length_a   1.000
_cell.length_b   1.000
_cell.length_c   1.000
_cell.angle_alpha   90.00
_cell.angle_beta   90.00
_cell.angle_gamma   90.00
#
_symmetry.space_group_name_H-M   'P 1'
#
loop_
_entity.id
_entity.type
_entity.pdbx_description
1 polymer ?
#
loop_
_entity_poly.entity_id
_entity_poly.type
_entity_poly.pdbx_seq_one_letter_code
_entity_poly.pdbx_strand_id
1 'polypeptide(L)'
;KVKRLPPDSAFNFQFITDAFMGQKTKEQTSQDSSTLQLNIDRILVNNTRVVYFDPYSGNDMDLTFGHLDTKIYKFDPTHLLFDVPSIKLDGLRGHFNQIKHLQKTVEKTVVDATADPGNYLQFLNKEILVSNVNIAYNSEPSQLKSSYIIGDLTINPKTIDLKNSIITLDKAILKNSTIQVETDSKQTNQRPKDSVI
;
A
#
# COMPACT_ATOMS: atom_id res chain seq x y z
N LYS A 1 -13.69 1.46 -10.58
CA LYS A 1 -13.90 1.83 -9.18
C LYS A 1 -13.95 0.57 -8.32
N VAL A 2 -13.06 0.45 -7.36
CA VAL A 2 -13.02 -0.65 -6.40
C VAL A 2 -13.89 -0.29 -5.21
N LYS A 3 -14.76 -1.21 -4.79
CA LYS A 3 -15.65 -1.03 -3.63
C LYS A 3 -15.76 -2.35 -2.85
N ARG A 4 -15.84 -2.25 -1.53
CA ARG A 4 -16.29 -3.34 -0.66
C ARG A 4 -17.80 -3.18 -0.45
N LEU A 5 -18.56 -4.24 -0.60
CA LEU A 5 -20.03 -4.21 -0.57
C LEU A 5 -20.57 -4.91 0.68
N PRO A 6 -21.55 -4.32 1.41
CA PRO A 6 -22.30 -5.02 2.45
C PRO A 6 -23.22 -6.11 1.83
N PRO A 7 -23.57 -7.17 2.59
CA PRO A 7 -23.18 -7.47 3.98
C PRO A 7 -21.86 -8.24 4.11
N ASP A 8 -21.34 -8.84 3.03
CA ASP A 8 -20.30 -9.87 3.07
C ASP A 8 -18.88 -9.30 3.11
N SER A 9 -18.73 -7.97 3.13
CA SER A 9 -17.42 -7.29 3.06
C SER A 9 -16.56 -7.70 1.86
N ALA A 10 -17.16 -8.29 0.83
CA ALA A 10 -16.48 -8.71 -0.38
C ALA A 10 -16.17 -7.52 -1.29
N PHE A 11 -15.03 -7.56 -1.95
CA PHE A 11 -14.72 -6.58 -2.98
C PHE A 11 -15.52 -6.85 -4.25
N ASN A 12 -15.89 -5.80 -4.98
CA ASN A 12 -16.62 -5.92 -6.24
C ASN A 12 -15.82 -6.61 -7.37
N PHE A 13 -14.55 -6.92 -7.14
CA PHE A 13 -13.70 -7.70 -8.02
C PHE A 13 -13.33 -9.07 -7.44
N GLN A 14 -13.91 -9.46 -6.30
CA GLN A 14 -13.59 -10.73 -5.62
C GLN A 14 -13.75 -11.93 -6.56
N PHE A 15 -14.76 -11.89 -7.43
CA PHE A 15 -14.97 -12.95 -8.42
C PHE A 15 -13.76 -13.16 -9.35
N ILE A 16 -12.96 -12.12 -9.60
CA ILE A 16 -11.73 -12.23 -10.41
C ILE A 16 -10.67 -12.97 -9.59
N THR A 17 -10.46 -12.55 -8.34
CA THR A 17 -9.48 -13.22 -7.46
C THR A 17 -9.86 -14.67 -7.21
N ASP A 18 -11.14 -14.96 -7.01
CA ASP A 18 -11.66 -16.33 -6.81
C ASP A 18 -11.47 -17.20 -8.06
N ALA A 19 -11.64 -16.62 -9.26
CA ALA A 19 -11.38 -17.31 -10.52
C ALA A 19 -9.90 -17.66 -10.72
N PHE A 20 -8.98 -16.81 -10.22
CA PHE A 20 -7.54 -17.03 -10.33
C PHE A 20 -6.97 -17.91 -9.20
N MET A 21 -7.55 -17.86 -8.00
CA MET A 21 -7.06 -18.63 -6.85
C MET A 21 -7.65 -20.04 -6.78
N GLY A 22 -8.62 -20.38 -7.64
CA GLY A 22 -9.38 -21.63 -7.56
C GLY A 22 -10.28 -21.64 -6.31
N GLN A 23 -11.56 -21.97 -6.48
CA GLN A 23 -12.45 -22.17 -5.34
C GLN A 23 -11.92 -23.31 -4.47
N LYS A 24 -11.56 -23.06 -3.22
CA LYS A 24 -11.41 -24.09 -2.20
C LYS A 24 -12.80 -24.63 -1.87
N THR A 25 -13.36 -25.44 -2.74
CA THR A 25 -14.49 -26.31 -2.39
C THR A 25 -13.95 -27.38 -1.45
N LYS A 26 -14.48 -27.44 -0.25
CA LYS A 26 -14.32 -28.61 0.62
C LYS A 26 -14.82 -29.82 -0.12
N GLU A 27 -13.99 -30.88 -0.13
CA GLU A 27 -14.23 -32.18 -0.73
C GLU A 27 -14.00 -32.28 -2.25
N GLN A 28 -12.72 -32.54 -2.61
CA GLN A 28 -12.41 -33.65 -3.53
C GLN A 28 -10.90 -33.93 -3.50
N THR A 29 -10.56 -35.12 -3.04
CA THR A 29 -9.30 -35.81 -3.29
C THR A 29 -9.16 -36.06 -4.78
N SER A 30 -8.40 -35.25 -5.49
CA SER A 30 -7.74 -35.61 -6.74
C SER A 30 -6.60 -34.66 -7.03
N GLN A 31 -5.41 -35.21 -7.15
CA GLN A 31 -4.19 -34.63 -7.66
C GLN A 31 -4.45 -34.04 -9.06
N ASP A 32 -4.59 -32.78 -9.17
CA ASP A 32 -4.26 -31.92 -10.31
C ASP A 32 -4.69 -30.49 -9.98
N SER A 33 -3.99 -29.86 -9.04
CA SER A 33 -4.08 -28.42 -8.87
C SER A 33 -3.19 -27.77 -9.94
N SER A 34 -3.76 -27.47 -11.10
CA SER A 34 -3.11 -26.56 -12.04
C SER A 34 -2.97 -25.19 -11.40
N THR A 35 -1.84 -24.98 -10.75
CA THR A 35 -1.49 -23.66 -10.20
C THR A 35 -1.27 -22.74 -11.38
N LEU A 36 -2.13 -21.75 -11.56
CA LEU A 36 -1.92 -20.71 -12.55
C LEU A 36 -0.62 -19.97 -12.20
N GLN A 37 0.39 -20.11 -13.06
CA GLN A 37 1.62 -19.36 -12.96
C GLN A 37 1.47 -18.06 -13.77
N LEU A 38 1.38 -16.95 -13.08
CA LEU A 38 1.35 -15.63 -13.71
C LEU A 38 2.77 -15.07 -13.76
N ASN A 39 3.34 -14.97 -14.95
CA ASN A 39 4.61 -14.30 -15.19
C ASN A 39 4.35 -12.92 -15.77
N ILE A 40 4.79 -11.89 -15.07
CA ILE A 40 4.69 -10.49 -15.50
C ILE A 40 6.10 -9.92 -15.54
N ASP A 41 6.59 -9.58 -16.74
CA ASP A 41 7.94 -9.01 -16.91
C ASP A 41 7.95 -7.48 -16.77
N ARG A 42 6.80 -6.86 -17.03
CA ARG A 42 6.66 -5.40 -17.00
C ARG A 42 5.22 -4.98 -16.75
N ILE A 43 5.03 -3.95 -15.95
CA ILE A 43 3.76 -3.26 -15.82
C ILE A 43 3.92 -1.85 -16.39
N LEU A 44 3.06 -1.52 -17.35
CA LEU A 44 2.98 -0.20 -17.96
C LEU A 44 1.56 0.35 -17.77
N VAL A 45 1.47 1.49 -17.08
CA VAL A 45 0.19 2.17 -16.83
C VAL A 45 0.29 3.59 -17.38
N ASN A 46 -0.65 3.97 -18.25
CA ASN A 46 -0.69 5.31 -18.83
C ASN A 46 -2.05 5.95 -18.62
N ASN A 47 -2.08 7.21 -18.17
CA ASN A 47 -3.28 8.02 -18.02
C ASN A 47 -4.43 7.28 -17.33
N THR A 48 -4.13 6.58 -16.25
CA THR A 48 -5.07 5.70 -15.57
C THR A 48 -5.50 6.28 -14.23
N ARG A 49 -6.81 6.35 -14.00
CA ARG A 49 -7.39 6.76 -12.73
C ARG A 49 -7.87 5.55 -11.94
N VAL A 50 -7.40 5.42 -10.72
CA VAL A 50 -7.79 4.38 -9.77
C VAL A 50 -8.58 5.02 -8.65
N VAL A 51 -9.82 4.56 -8.45
CA VAL A 51 -10.67 4.98 -7.33
C VAL A 51 -10.97 3.77 -6.48
N TYR A 52 -10.58 3.85 -5.23
CA TYR A 52 -10.85 2.85 -4.21
C TYR A 52 -11.64 3.47 -3.07
N PHE A 53 -12.70 2.80 -2.66
CA PHE A 53 -13.50 3.22 -1.52
C PHE A 53 -13.89 2.01 -0.69
N ASP A 54 -13.48 1.98 0.55
CA ASP A 54 -13.82 0.94 1.51
C ASP A 54 -14.38 1.57 2.80
N PRO A 55 -15.70 1.60 2.95
CA PRO A 55 -16.35 2.18 4.13
C PRO A 55 -16.09 1.38 5.40
N TYR A 56 -15.65 0.10 5.31
CA TYR A 56 -15.37 -0.74 6.47
C TYR A 56 -14.00 -0.41 7.09
N SER A 57 -12.97 -0.30 6.27
CA SER A 57 -11.65 0.14 6.72
C SER A 57 -11.53 1.66 6.80
N GLY A 58 -12.54 2.39 6.29
CA GLY A 58 -12.53 3.85 6.26
C GLY A 58 -11.49 4.43 5.31
N ASN A 59 -11.13 3.69 4.27
CA ASN A 59 -10.15 4.16 3.28
C ASN A 59 -10.85 4.68 2.02
N ASP A 60 -10.45 5.88 1.60
CA ASP A 60 -10.87 6.51 0.36
C ASP A 60 -9.63 6.98 -0.42
N MET A 61 -9.50 6.51 -1.65
CA MET A 61 -8.36 6.79 -2.50
C MET A 61 -8.84 7.15 -3.91
N ASP A 62 -8.34 8.23 -4.44
CA ASP A 62 -8.55 8.65 -5.83
C ASP A 62 -7.20 9.10 -6.40
N LEU A 63 -6.59 8.25 -7.22
CA LEU A 63 -5.29 8.46 -7.79
C LEU A 63 -5.34 8.44 -9.31
N THR A 64 -4.67 9.40 -9.94
CA THR A 64 -4.44 9.44 -11.37
C THR A 64 -2.95 9.27 -11.64
N PHE A 65 -2.61 8.24 -12.40
CA PHE A 65 -1.27 7.94 -12.88
C PHE A 65 -1.09 8.53 -14.28
N GLY A 66 -0.14 9.40 -14.47
CA GLY A 66 0.27 9.86 -15.79
C GLY A 66 1.00 8.74 -16.53
N HIS A 67 2.10 8.28 -15.95
CA HIS A 67 2.89 7.18 -16.50
C HIS A 67 3.54 6.38 -15.36
N LEU A 68 3.36 5.06 -15.36
CA LEU A 68 4.07 4.12 -14.51
C LEU A 68 4.71 3.06 -15.39
N ASP A 69 6.01 2.88 -15.26
CA ASP A 69 6.78 1.84 -15.95
C ASP A 69 7.59 1.08 -14.89
N THR A 70 7.28 -0.18 -14.73
CA THR A 70 7.88 -1.05 -13.72
C THR A 70 8.32 -2.35 -14.35
N LYS A 71 9.62 -2.66 -14.28
CA LYS A 71 10.15 -3.96 -14.64
C LYS A 71 10.01 -4.92 -13.48
N ILE A 72 9.66 -6.16 -13.77
CA ILE A 72 9.47 -7.21 -12.78
C ILE A 72 10.32 -8.41 -13.20
N TYR A 73 11.20 -8.88 -12.32
CA TYR A 73 11.99 -10.10 -12.54
C TYR A 73 11.36 -11.31 -11.86
N LYS A 74 10.67 -11.07 -10.74
CA LYS A 74 9.92 -12.11 -10.05
C LYS A 74 8.67 -11.53 -9.41
N PHE A 75 7.56 -12.19 -9.63
CA PHE A 75 6.28 -11.90 -8.98
C PHE A 75 5.75 -13.19 -8.37
N ASP A 76 5.96 -13.37 -7.09
CA ASP A 76 5.57 -14.57 -6.36
C ASP A 76 4.75 -14.18 -5.13
N PRO A 77 3.43 -14.01 -5.30
CA PRO A 77 2.55 -13.61 -4.21
C PRO A 77 2.37 -14.72 -3.16
N THR A 78 2.64 -15.97 -3.52
CA THR A 78 2.52 -17.11 -2.60
C THR A 78 3.63 -17.08 -1.54
N HIS A 79 4.85 -16.73 -1.95
CA HIS A 79 6.00 -16.61 -1.06
C HIS A 79 6.33 -15.16 -0.69
N LEU A 80 5.45 -14.22 -1.03
CA LEU A 80 5.61 -12.78 -0.81
C LEU A 80 6.95 -12.23 -1.35
N LEU A 81 7.41 -12.76 -2.49
CA LEU A 81 8.67 -12.34 -3.11
C LEU A 81 8.42 -11.53 -4.38
N PHE A 82 8.88 -10.29 -4.37
CA PHE A 82 8.74 -9.34 -5.47
C PHE A 82 10.11 -8.76 -5.84
N ASP A 83 10.65 -9.18 -6.98
CA ASP A 83 11.87 -8.60 -7.55
C ASP A 83 11.48 -7.59 -8.63
N VAL A 84 11.56 -6.32 -8.25
CA VAL A 84 11.13 -5.16 -9.05
C VAL A 84 12.33 -4.20 -9.19
N PRO A 85 13.27 -4.48 -10.08
CA PRO A 85 14.54 -3.78 -10.13
C PRO A 85 14.41 -2.28 -10.42
N SER A 86 13.39 -1.86 -11.14
CA SER A 86 13.18 -0.44 -11.39
C SER A 86 11.70 -0.05 -11.39
N ILE A 87 11.42 1.10 -10.77
CA ILE A 87 10.11 1.74 -10.78
C ILE A 87 10.30 3.16 -11.32
N LYS A 88 9.56 3.51 -12.37
CA LYS A 88 9.51 4.87 -12.91
C LYS A 88 8.08 5.36 -12.87
N LEU A 89 7.84 6.43 -12.14
CA LEU A 89 6.52 7.02 -11.95
C LEU A 89 6.58 8.50 -12.33
N ASP A 90 5.72 8.91 -13.22
CA ASP A 90 5.56 10.31 -13.61
C ASP A 90 4.11 10.74 -13.56
N GLY A 91 3.85 11.92 -13.02
CA GLY A 91 2.53 12.53 -13.03
C GLY A 91 1.51 11.86 -12.14
N LEU A 92 1.87 11.41 -10.93
CA LEU A 92 0.91 10.87 -9.97
C LEU A 92 0.19 12.02 -9.24
N ARG A 93 -1.15 12.00 -9.28
CA ARG A 93 -1.98 13.03 -8.64
C ARG A 93 -3.17 12.41 -7.93
N GLY A 94 -3.58 13.04 -6.83
CA GLY A 94 -4.80 12.65 -6.14
C GLY A 94 -4.71 12.70 -4.63
N HIS A 95 -5.49 11.87 -3.97
CA HIS A 95 -5.53 11.85 -2.52
C HIS A 95 -5.74 10.44 -1.96
N PHE A 96 -5.32 10.26 -0.72
CA PHE A 96 -5.64 9.13 0.12
C PHE A 96 -6.18 9.67 1.46
N ASN A 97 -7.40 9.30 1.79
CA ASN A 97 -8.04 9.65 3.06
C ASN A 97 -8.27 8.40 3.89
N GLN A 98 -7.83 8.42 5.13
CA GLN A 98 -8.16 7.43 6.14
C GLN A 98 -9.18 8.03 7.11
N ILE A 99 -10.42 7.57 7.02
CA ILE A 99 -11.51 7.98 7.89
C ILE A 99 -11.52 7.08 9.12
N LYS A 100 -12.10 7.52 10.24
CA LYS A 100 -12.24 6.69 11.44
C LYS A 100 -12.85 5.34 11.11
N HIS A 101 -12.25 4.29 11.65
CA HIS A 101 -12.79 2.94 11.52
C HIS A 101 -14.21 2.86 12.06
N LEU A 102 -15.13 2.40 11.23
CA LEU A 102 -16.50 2.13 11.67
C LEU A 102 -16.59 0.89 12.58
N GLN A 103 -15.60 -0.01 12.57
CA GLN A 103 -15.54 -1.15 13.51
C GLN A 103 -14.13 -1.78 13.65
N LYS A 104 -13.83 -2.26 14.87
CA LYS A 104 -12.59 -2.95 15.28
C LYS A 104 -12.35 -4.35 14.67
N THR A 105 -13.10 -4.76 13.66
CA THR A 105 -13.14 -6.17 13.23
C THR A 105 -12.08 -6.54 12.17
N VAL A 106 -11.30 -5.59 11.65
CA VAL A 106 -10.37 -5.83 10.54
C VAL A 106 -8.95 -6.22 11.00
N GLU A 107 -8.62 -6.12 12.28
CA GLU A 107 -7.28 -6.46 12.78
C GLU A 107 -6.90 -7.95 12.63
N LYS A 108 -7.89 -8.82 12.42
CA LYS A 108 -7.65 -10.27 12.35
C LYS A 108 -7.21 -10.79 10.97
N THR A 109 -7.52 -10.09 9.90
CA THR A 109 -7.28 -10.62 8.54
C THR A 109 -5.88 -10.28 8.00
N VAL A 110 -5.24 -9.23 8.47
CA VAL A 110 -3.87 -8.87 8.07
C VAL A 110 -2.84 -9.65 8.89
N VAL A 111 -3.18 -10.01 10.14
CA VAL A 111 -2.28 -10.76 11.05
C VAL A 111 -2.16 -12.22 10.64
N ASP A 112 -3.20 -12.84 10.05
CA ASP A 112 -3.17 -14.25 9.65
C ASP A 112 -2.30 -14.50 8.39
N ALA A 113 -2.07 -13.48 7.54
CA ALA A 113 -1.16 -13.62 6.40
C ALA A 113 0.33 -13.57 6.82
N THR A 114 0.64 -13.11 8.03
CA THR A 114 2.00 -13.05 8.58
C THR A 114 2.25 -14.10 9.67
N ALA A 115 1.30 -14.99 9.93
CA ALA A 115 1.36 -15.96 11.02
C ALA A 115 2.30 -17.16 10.77
N ASP A 116 2.89 -17.28 9.57
CA ASP A 116 3.97 -18.22 9.33
C ASP A 116 5.32 -17.52 9.65
N PRO A 117 6.08 -17.95 10.67
CA PRO A 117 7.34 -17.30 11.06
C PRO A 117 8.40 -17.25 9.96
N GLY A 118 8.17 -17.91 8.84
CA GLY A 118 9.07 -17.96 7.68
C GLY A 118 8.64 -17.10 6.49
N ASN A 119 7.39 -16.65 6.42
CA ASN A 119 6.85 -15.98 5.23
C ASN A 119 6.70 -14.46 5.49
N TYR A 120 7.70 -13.69 5.11
CA TYR A 120 7.69 -12.22 5.19
C TYR A 120 7.86 -11.61 3.80
N LEU A 121 7.35 -10.41 3.63
CA LEU A 121 7.44 -9.66 2.38
C LEU A 121 8.91 -9.39 2.02
N GLN A 122 9.34 -9.94 0.89
CA GLN A 122 10.65 -9.71 0.29
C GLN A 122 10.46 -8.79 -0.93
N PHE A 123 11.01 -7.60 -0.85
CA PHE A 123 10.95 -6.62 -1.92
C PHE A 123 12.36 -6.23 -2.35
N LEU A 124 12.73 -6.64 -3.55
CA LEU A 124 14.04 -6.32 -4.15
C LEU A 124 13.85 -5.20 -5.15
N ASN A 125 14.56 -4.09 -4.93
CA ASN A 125 14.54 -2.93 -5.82
C ASN A 125 15.94 -2.31 -5.91
N LYS A 126 16.28 -1.75 -7.07
CA LYS A 126 17.56 -1.09 -7.32
C LYS A 126 17.41 0.40 -7.60
N GLU A 127 16.28 0.79 -8.17
CA GLU A 127 16.06 2.17 -8.59
C GLU A 127 14.58 2.53 -8.54
N ILE A 128 14.27 3.65 -7.91
CA ILE A 128 12.96 4.29 -7.92
C ILE A 128 13.15 5.72 -8.43
N LEU A 129 12.51 6.03 -9.55
CA LEU A 129 12.45 7.35 -10.16
C LEU A 129 11.01 7.86 -10.11
N VAL A 130 10.81 8.97 -9.47
CA VAL A 130 9.49 9.60 -9.34
C VAL A 130 9.59 11.04 -9.76
N SER A 131 8.66 11.50 -10.61
CA SER A 131 8.55 12.88 -11.06
C SER A 131 7.10 13.37 -11.09
N ASN A 132 6.93 14.70 -10.96
CA ASN A 132 5.63 15.37 -11.13
C ASN A 132 4.50 14.79 -10.25
N VAL A 133 4.77 14.56 -8.98
CA VAL A 133 3.77 14.04 -8.02
C VAL A 133 3.08 15.18 -7.29
N ASN A 134 1.77 15.05 -7.11
CA ASN A 134 0.96 15.91 -6.26
C ASN A 134 -0.09 15.08 -5.53
N ILE A 135 0.20 14.69 -4.28
CA ILE A 135 -0.61 13.81 -3.46
C ILE A 135 -0.95 14.49 -2.14
N ALA A 136 -2.22 14.37 -1.74
CA ALA A 136 -2.66 14.67 -0.39
C ALA A 136 -2.93 13.37 0.39
N TYR A 137 -2.51 13.33 1.65
CA TYR A 137 -2.85 12.26 2.58
C TYR A 137 -3.45 12.85 3.84
N ASN A 138 -4.63 12.36 4.20
CA ASN A 138 -5.35 12.77 5.41
C ASN A 138 -5.69 11.54 6.23
N SER A 139 -5.39 11.57 7.51
CA SER A 139 -5.76 10.52 8.46
C SER A 139 -6.49 11.13 9.66
N GLU A 140 -7.81 10.89 9.73
CA GLU A 140 -8.59 11.29 10.91
C GLU A 140 -8.13 10.57 12.18
N PRO A 141 -7.83 9.24 12.16
CA PRO A 141 -7.37 8.53 13.34
C PRO A 141 -6.08 9.09 13.92
N SER A 142 -5.17 9.54 13.08
CA SER A 142 -3.88 10.08 13.48
C SER A 142 -3.88 11.60 13.59
N GLN A 143 -5.01 12.26 13.28
CA GLN A 143 -5.11 13.74 13.22
C GLN A 143 -4.02 14.35 12.34
N LEU A 144 -3.69 13.68 11.23
CA LEU A 144 -2.62 14.03 10.33
C LEU A 144 -3.18 14.51 8.99
N LYS A 145 -2.70 15.64 8.52
CA LYS A 145 -2.90 16.14 7.16
C LYS A 145 -1.53 16.37 6.53
N SER A 146 -1.34 15.86 5.32
CA SER A 146 -0.08 16.08 4.63
C SER A 146 -0.28 16.24 3.13
N SER A 147 0.61 17.02 2.53
CA SER A 147 0.67 17.20 1.08
C SER A 147 2.10 17.01 0.59
N TYR A 148 2.22 16.39 -0.55
CA TYR A 148 3.49 16.03 -1.18
C TYR A 148 3.48 16.52 -2.62
N ILE A 149 4.23 17.59 -2.90
CA ILE A 149 4.51 18.07 -4.24
C ILE A 149 5.96 17.68 -4.52
N ILE A 150 6.17 16.68 -5.37
CA ILE A 150 7.48 16.13 -5.70
C ILE A 150 7.80 16.51 -7.15
N GLY A 151 8.84 17.30 -7.35
CA GLY A 151 9.37 17.57 -8.69
C GLY A 151 10.13 16.35 -9.19
N ASP A 152 11.21 15.98 -8.51
CA ASP A 152 12.01 14.80 -8.83
C ASP A 152 12.46 14.10 -7.55
N LEU A 153 12.31 12.78 -7.52
CA LEU A 153 12.83 11.92 -6.46
C LEU A 153 13.56 10.73 -7.10
N THR A 154 14.81 10.55 -6.72
CA THR A 154 15.60 9.37 -7.08
C THR A 154 15.98 8.65 -5.80
N ILE A 155 15.68 7.35 -5.73
CA ILE A 155 16.09 6.47 -4.64
C ILE A 155 16.81 5.26 -5.24
N ASN A 156 18.01 4.97 -4.74
CA ASN A 156 18.73 3.75 -5.02
C ASN A 156 18.86 2.96 -3.70
N PRO A 157 17.98 1.98 -3.47
CA PRO A 157 18.08 1.12 -2.30
C PRO A 157 19.31 0.21 -2.38
N LYS A 158 20.00 0.06 -1.25
CA LYS A 158 21.06 -0.94 -1.09
C LYS A 158 20.51 -2.21 -0.44
N THR A 159 19.70 -2.04 0.58
CA THR A 159 19.05 -3.13 1.31
C THR A 159 17.62 -2.73 1.65
N ILE A 160 16.69 -3.63 1.41
CA ILE A 160 15.32 -3.53 1.89
C ILE A 160 15.03 -4.85 2.62
N ASP A 161 15.19 -4.86 3.93
CA ASP A 161 14.90 -5.98 4.82
C ASP A 161 13.71 -5.63 5.70
N LEU A 162 12.54 -5.97 5.23
CA LEU A 162 11.29 -5.64 5.91
C LEU A 162 11.08 -6.51 7.16
N LYS A 163 11.72 -7.69 7.22
CA LYS A 163 11.67 -8.56 8.40
C LYS A 163 12.31 -7.92 9.62
N ASN A 164 13.48 -7.32 9.42
CA ASN A 164 14.23 -6.68 10.49
C ASN A 164 14.01 -5.15 10.53
N SER A 165 13.09 -4.63 9.70
CA SER A 165 12.83 -3.19 9.57
C SER A 165 14.08 -2.36 9.20
N ILE A 166 14.95 -2.93 8.36
CA ILE A 166 16.18 -2.31 7.91
C ILE A 166 16.02 -1.86 6.46
N ILE A 167 16.14 -0.55 6.23
CA ILE A 167 16.24 0.03 4.89
C ILE A 167 17.52 0.85 4.84
N THR A 168 18.42 0.48 3.94
CA THR A 168 19.61 1.28 3.64
C THR A 168 19.56 1.76 2.20
N LEU A 169 19.98 2.99 1.97
CA LEU A 169 20.00 3.62 0.68
C LEU A 169 21.42 3.97 0.28
N ASP A 170 21.81 3.65 -0.95
CA ASP A 170 23.05 4.15 -1.54
C ASP A 170 22.87 5.63 -1.94
N LYS A 171 21.65 6.00 -2.35
CA LYS A 171 21.35 7.34 -2.83
C LYS A 171 19.89 7.70 -2.59
N ALA A 172 19.66 8.91 -2.13
CA ALA A 172 18.35 9.56 -2.11
C ALA A 172 18.51 11.01 -2.54
N ILE A 173 17.83 11.42 -3.61
CA ILE A 173 17.85 12.80 -4.12
C ILE A 173 16.42 13.27 -4.27
N LEU A 174 16.10 14.39 -3.63
CA LEU A 174 14.83 15.09 -3.75
C LEU A 174 15.10 16.48 -4.28
N LYS A 175 14.40 16.90 -5.36
CA LYS A 175 14.53 18.19 -5.99
C LYS A 175 13.17 18.82 -6.28
N ASN A 176 13.10 20.16 -6.27
CA ASN A 176 11.91 20.92 -6.66
C ASN A 176 10.64 20.42 -5.96
N SER A 177 10.74 20.18 -4.66
CA SER A 177 9.69 19.49 -3.91
C SER A 177 9.26 20.28 -2.69
N THR A 178 7.99 20.15 -2.34
CA THR A 178 7.42 20.72 -1.11
C THR A 178 6.67 19.62 -0.38
N ILE A 179 6.97 19.46 0.90
CA ILE A 179 6.28 18.52 1.79
C ILE A 179 5.72 19.34 2.95
N GLN A 180 4.41 19.26 3.15
CA GLN A 180 3.71 19.88 4.27
C GLN A 180 3.10 18.79 5.13
N VAL A 181 3.25 18.92 6.45
CA VAL A 181 2.69 17.99 7.43
C VAL A 181 2.09 18.81 8.56
N GLU A 182 0.81 18.60 8.81
CA GLU A 182 0.05 19.25 9.88
C GLU A 182 -0.50 18.16 10.81
N THR A 183 -0.34 18.35 12.12
CA THR A 183 -0.88 17.48 13.16
C THR A 183 -1.70 18.30 14.13
N ASP A 184 -2.95 17.92 14.37
CA ASP A 184 -3.78 18.52 15.41
C ASP A 184 -3.42 17.91 16.76
N SER A 185 -2.39 18.44 17.45
CA SER A 185 -2.13 18.07 18.83
C SER A 185 -3.19 18.74 19.73
N LYS A 186 -4.16 17.99 20.21
CA LYS A 186 -4.94 18.42 21.38
C LYS A 186 -3.98 18.53 22.54
N GLN A 187 -3.56 19.74 22.91
CA GLN A 187 -2.91 19.99 24.18
C GLN A 187 -3.89 19.54 25.29
N THR A 188 -3.62 18.40 25.88
CA THR A 188 -4.21 18.02 27.14
C THR A 188 -3.56 18.92 28.18
N ASN A 189 -4.12 20.12 28.41
CA ASN A 189 -3.81 20.93 29.57
C ASN A 189 -4.32 20.20 30.83
N GLN A 190 -3.63 19.16 31.24
CA GLN A 190 -3.68 18.70 32.62
C GLN A 190 -2.82 19.65 33.46
N ARG A 191 -3.45 20.71 33.98
CA ARG A 191 -2.87 21.43 35.11
C ARG A 191 -2.63 20.42 36.23
N PRO A 192 -1.44 20.36 36.83
CA PRO A 192 -1.25 19.61 38.06
C PRO A 192 -2.24 20.16 39.07
N LYS A 193 -3.04 19.31 39.68
CA LYS A 193 -3.80 19.67 40.88
C LYS A 193 -2.76 19.92 41.97
N ASP A 194 -2.57 21.19 42.33
CA ASP A 194 -1.83 21.55 43.50
C ASP A 194 -2.48 20.84 44.68
N SER A 195 -1.74 19.92 45.30
CA SER A 195 -2.05 19.36 46.58
C SER A 195 -1.82 20.45 47.61
N VAL A 196 -2.90 21.03 48.10
CA VAL A 196 -2.88 21.88 49.29
C VAL A 196 -2.70 20.95 50.48
N ILE A 197 -1.64 21.18 51.23
CA ILE A 197 -1.33 20.63 52.55
C ILE A 197 -2.28 21.26 53.58
#